data_9bfdd6d0ba33a697cd3ff77ea15f045e
#
_entry.id   9bfdd6d0ba33a697cd3ff77ea15f045e
#
_cell.length_a   1.000
_cell.length_b   1.000
_cell.length_c   1.000
_cell.angle_alpha   90.00
_cell.angle_beta   90.00
_cell.angle_gamma   90.00
#
_symmetry.space_group_name_H-M   'P 1'
#
loop_
_entity.id
_entity.type
_entity.pdbx_description
1 polymer ?
#
loop_
_entity_poly.entity_id
_entity_poly.type
_entity_poly.pdbx_seq_one_letter_code
_entity_poly.pdbx_strand_id
1 'polypeptide(L)'
;MPEGGFRRKVTGAELALTFHDLILLPGLAVEPSEIDVRTRFTKNYSLNIPLVSSPMDTVTETEMAIAMAREGGVGVLHRNCSVEEQVEMAKKVKRAESLVIREVVTVAPDQTVGEAMKLMEAHHISGLPVVKGGKLVGILTGRDVRFANPEFRVESVMTKEVVTAREGISLEEAKDLLHQHKIEKLPIVDENGNLRGLITFRDIMLRGKYPEAARDEEGQLLCAAAVSPFDLERAKKLDRYVNVLVTDVAHFHNSAVLEATKRMLEEVEADLVVGNVGTYQAAEDVITKLEGVAGFRAGVGSGSICVTTEVTKAGSPTLYATASVADALRDYGLELPVMADGGVRGPGDIALALAAGASVVMAGNLFARCKEAPGTLVSIGGRYYKQYRGMGSPSAMAKRYSLDRYSVPSKGIAEGVEGWVPYKGEVSTAVKELVLGLRASMGYAGARSIRDLWEKARFAVLSPLGAQETRPHDVLLPSESERGT
;
A
#
# COMPACT_ATOMS: atom_id res chain seq x y z
N MET A 1 -44.69 -7.68 -7.33
CA MET A 1 -44.33 -6.38 -7.93
C MET A 1 -43.72 -5.54 -6.81
N PRO A 2 -42.63 -4.78 -7.01
CA PRO A 2 -42.09 -3.94 -5.96
C PRO A 2 -43.16 -2.96 -5.49
N GLU A 3 -43.27 -2.76 -4.18
CA GLU A 3 -44.14 -1.77 -3.56
C GLU A 3 -43.79 -0.37 -4.09
N GLY A 4 -44.61 0.15 -5.00
CA GLY A 4 -44.43 1.43 -5.67
C GLY A 4 -43.96 1.27 -7.13
N GLY A 5 -44.79 1.69 -8.07
CA GLY A 5 -44.53 1.58 -9.51
C GLY A 5 -43.23 2.24 -9.99
N PHE A 6 -42.81 1.99 -11.23
CA PHE A 6 -41.57 2.45 -11.85
C PHE A 6 -41.31 3.96 -11.71
N ARG A 7 -42.37 4.79 -11.76
CA ARG A 7 -42.27 6.23 -11.54
C ARG A 7 -41.70 6.55 -10.14
N ARG A 8 -42.16 5.84 -9.09
CA ARG A 8 -41.74 6.07 -7.73
C ARG A 8 -40.27 5.72 -7.52
N LYS A 9 -39.75 4.70 -8.21
CA LYS A 9 -38.34 4.39 -8.22
C LYS A 9 -37.46 5.54 -8.73
N VAL A 10 -37.92 6.23 -9.78
CA VAL A 10 -37.19 7.36 -10.37
C VAL A 10 -37.30 8.60 -9.47
N THR A 11 -38.51 8.91 -8.98
CA THR A 11 -38.75 10.14 -8.19
C THR A 11 -38.29 10.02 -6.72
N GLY A 12 -38.15 8.81 -6.22
CA GLY A 12 -37.63 8.51 -4.87
C GLY A 12 -36.19 7.98 -4.87
N ALA A 13 -35.42 8.24 -5.94
CA ALA A 13 -34.03 7.85 -5.97
C ALA A 13 -33.22 8.59 -4.91
N GLU A 14 -32.30 7.86 -4.27
CA GLU A 14 -31.41 8.42 -3.25
C GLU A 14 -30.40 9.40 -3.87
N LEU A 15 -30.01 10.40 -3.08
CA LEU A 15 -28.99 11.36 -3.48
C LEU A 15 -27.60 10.84 -3.13
N ALA A 16 -26.86 10.34 -4.11
CA ALA A 16 -25.51 9.85 -3.96
C ALA A 16 -24.49 10.99 -4.12
N LEU A 17 -24.11 11.62 -3.03
CA LEU A 17 -23.16 12.75 -3.01
C LEU A 17 -21.72 12.30 -3.26
N THR A 18 -20.96 13.19 -3.92
CA THR A 18 -19.56 13.03 -4.25
C THR A 18 -18.68 14.01 -3.47
N PHE A 19 -17.36 13.91 -3.61
CA PHE A 19 -16.41 14.88 -3.03
C PHE A 19 -16.60 16.32 -3.56
N HIS A 20 -17.28 16.49 -4.70
CA HIS A 20 -17.55 17.81 -5.26
C HIS A 20 -18.76 18.52 -4.67
N ASP A 21 -19.64 17.75 -4.05
CA ASP A 21 -20.91 18.24 -3.56
C ASP A 21 -20.85 18.73 -2.12
N LEU A 22 -19.80 18.37 -1.40
CA LEU A 22 -19.68 18.60 0.04
C LEU A 22 -18.44 19.41 0.42
N ILE A 23 -18.59 20.18 1.51
CA ILE A 23 -17.48 20.73 2.30
C ILE A 23 -17.61 20.35 3.77
N LEU A 24 -16.49 20.36 4.49
CA LEU A 24 -16.49 20.32 5.95
C LEU A 24 -16.77 21.70 6.50
N LEU A 25 -17.76 21.81 7.37
CA LEU A 25 -18.01 23.05 8.12
C LEU A 25 -16.95 23.21 9.22
N PRO A 26 -16.44 24.43 9.43
CA PRO A 26 -15.46 24.69 10.47
C PRO A 26 -16.10 24.48 11.86
N GLY A 27 -15.27 23.92 12.76
CA GLY A 27 -15.58 23.75 14.19
C GLY A 27 -14.71 24.67 15.05
N LEU A 28 -14.54 24.29 16.33
CA LEU A 28 -13.53 24.92 17.17
C LEU A 28 -12.14 24.45 16.73
N ALA A 29 -11.40 25.32 16.07
CA ALA A 29 -10.14 24.99 15.43
C ALA A 29 -9.08 24.43 16.41
N VAL A 30 -8.24 23.54 15.89
CA VAL A 30 -7.09 22.93 16.58
C VAL A 30 -5.85 23.17 15.75
N GLU A 31 -4.71 23.34 16.41
CA GLU A 31 -3.43 23.51 15.71
C GLU A 31 -3.02 22.22 14.97
N PRO A 32 -2.55 22.31 13.71
CA PRO A 32 -2.15 21.14 12.93
C PRO A 32 -1.09 20.25 13.61
N SER A 33 -0.25 20.82 14.46
CA SER A 33 0.77 20.12 15.24
C SER A 33 0.21 19.19 16.33
N GLU A 34 -1.03 19.46 16.79
CA GLU A 34 -1.72 18.65 17.79
C GLU A 34 -2.48 17.46 17.19
N ILE A 35 -2.49 17.33 15.85
CA ILE A 35 -3.33 16.36 15.15
C ILE A 35 -2.58 15.07 14.91
N ASP A 36 -3.14 13.98 15.42
CA ASP A 36 -2.70 12.61 15.15
C ASP A 36 -3.50 12.03 13.98
N VAL A 37 -2.80 11.66 12.90
CA VAL A 37 -3.39 11.05 11.70
C VAL A 37 -3.20 9.54 11.65
N ARG A 38 -2.68 8.92 12.72
CA ARG A 38 -2.55 7.47 12.81
C ARG A 38 -3.91 6.81 12.79
N THR A 39 -3.99 5.64 12.16
CA THR A 39 -5.26 4.98 11.89
C THR A 39 -5.12 3.47 11.79
N ARG A 40 -6.23 2.75 11.85
CA ARG A 40 -6.30 1.32 11.58
C ARG A 40 -6.43 1.08 10.07
N PHE A 41 -5.60 0.20 9.54
CA PHE A 41 -5.68 -0.27 8.16
C PHE A 41 -6.54 -1.53 8.05
N THR A 42 -6.32 -2.46 8.98
CA THR A 42 -7.11 -3.68 9.15
C THR A 42 -7.42 -3.89 10.63
N LYS A 43 -8.07 -4.99 10.96
CA LYS A 43 -8.31 -5.35 12.37
C LYS A 43 -7.01 -5.50 13.17
N ASN A 44 -5.90 -5.93 12.54
CA ASN A 44 -4.63 -6.24 13.21
C ASN A 44 -3.52 -5.21 12.92
N TYR A 45 -3.59 -4.45 11.83
CA TYR A 45 -2.52 -3.52 11.42
C TYR A 45 -2.97 -2.07 11.44
N SER A 46 -2.07 -1.20 11.91
CA SER A 46 -2.23 0.26 11.90
C SER A 46 -1.22 0.94 10.96
N LEU A 47 -1.56 2.13 10.50
CA LEU A 47 -0.70 3.00 9.70
C LEU A 47 -0.46 4.31 10.43
N ASN A 48 0.69 4.94 10.19
CA ASN A 48 1.04 6.25 10.73
C ASN A 48 0.42 7.40 9.93
N ILE A 49 -0.01 7.14 8.70
CA ILE A 49 -0.78 8.04 7.84
C ILE A 49 -1.93 7.28 7.15
N PRO A 50 -3.10 7.88 6.91
CA PRO A 50 -4.26 7.20 6.35
C PRO A 50 -4.21 7.04 4.82
N LEU A 51 -3.05 6.72 4.25
CA LEU A 51 -2.84 6.71 2.79
C LEU A 51 -2.43 5.33 2.28
N VAL A 52 -3.11 4.89 1.21
CA VAL A 52 -2.87 3.61 0.54
C VAL A 52 -2.72 3.84 -0.96
N SER A 53 -1.68 3.26 -1.60
CA SER A 53 -1.57 3.30 -3.06
C SER A 53 -2.30 2.12 -3.72
N SER A 54 -3.03 2.41 -4.80
CA SER A 54 -3.95 1.46 -5.46
C SER A 54 -3.22 0.33 -6.20
N PRO A 55 -3.80 -0.89 -6.25
CA PRO A 55 -3.24 -2.05 -6.94
C PRO A 55 -3.40 -1.99 -8.46
N MET A 56 -2.70 -1.05 -9.07
CA MET A 56 -2.71 -0.84 -10.52
C MET A 56 -1.30 -0.97 -11.08
N ASP A 57 -1.15 -1.57 -12.24
CA ASP A 57 0.15 -1.87 -12.85
C ASP A 57 0.91 -0.64 -13.41
N THR A 58 0.36 0.55 -13.19
CA THR A 58 1.00 1.84 -13.41
C THR A 58 1.10 2.67 -12.13
N VAL A 59 0.79 2.09 -10.96
CA VAL A 59 0.79 2.77 -9.67
C VAL A 59 1.68 2.06 -8.64
N THR A 60 1.39 0.78 -8.34
CA THR A 60 2.01 0.09 -7.21
C THR A 60 2.71 -1.20 -7.60
N GLU A 61 4.02 -1.13 -7.70
CA GLU A 61 4.96 -2.25 -7.67
C GLU A 61 5.92 -2.08 -6.48
N THR A 62 7.03 -2.82 -6.46
CA THR A 62 7.99 -2.87 -5.34
C THR A 62 8.43 -1.49 -4.85
N GLU A 63 8.86 -0.59 -5.76
CA GLU A 63 9.41 0.72 -5.37
C GLU A 63 8.37 1.60 -4.69
N MET A 64 7.16 1.68 -5.25
CA MET A 64 6.05 2.42 -4.67
C MET A 64 5.63 1.82 -3.32
N ALA A 65 5.53 0.50 -3.22
CA ALA A 65 5.14 -0.16 -1.97
C ALA A 65 6.15 0.12 -0.84
N ILE A 66 7.46 0.04 -1.12
CA ILE A 66 8.52 0.39 -0.17
C ILE A 66 8.42 1.86 0.24
N ALA A 67 8.29 2.77 -0.74
CA ALA A 67 8.26 4.20 -0.46
C ALA A 67 7.01 4.60 0.36
N MET A 68 5.83 4.04 0.03
CA MET A 68 4.61 4.27 0.81
C MET A 68 4.74 3.77 2.26
N ALA A 69 5.30 2.56 2.44
CA ALA A 69 5.51 2.02 3.78
C ALA A 69 6.51 2.86 4.60
N ARG A 70 7.57 3.39 3.98
CA ARG A 70 8.55 4.31 4.60
C ARG A 70 7.92 5.61 5.10
N GLU A 71 6.95 6.13 4.37
CA GLU A 71 6.22 7.34 4.75
C GLU A 71 5.08 7.06 5.76
N GLY A 72 4.91 5.82 6.22
CA GLY A 72 3.92 5.43 7.22
C GLY A 72 2.56 4.99 6.67
N GLY A 73 2.42 4.91 5.35
CA GLY A 73 1.27 4.35 4.65
C GLY A 73 1.50 2.90 4.21
N VAL A 74 0.80 2.46 3.17
CA VAL A 74 1.02 1.14 2.56
C VAL A 74 0.73 1.15 1.07
N GLY A 75 1.49 0.36 0.30
CA GLY A 75 1.19 0.10 -1.11
C GLY A 75 0.59 -1.28 -1.29
N VAL A 76 -0.50 -1.37 -2.09
CA VAL A 76 -1.09 -2.65 -2.46
C VAL A 76 -0.53 -3.10 -3.81
N LEU A 77 0.27 -4.16 -3.82
CA LEU A 77 0.87 -4.72 -5.03
C LEU A 77 -0.22 -5.23 -5.99
N HIS A 78 -0.14 -4.85 -7.26
CA HIS A 78 -1.13 -5.25 -8.25
C HIS A 78 -1.00 -6.73 -8.63
N ARG A 79 -2.09 -7.32 -9.15
CA ARG A 79 -2.15 -8.72 -9.62
C ARG A 79 -2.13 -8.88 -11.15
N ASN A 80 -1.89 -7.81 -11.91
CA ASN A 80 -1.81 -7.86 -13.37
C ASN A 80 -0.42 -8.32 -13.87
N CYS A 81 0.06 -9.41 -13.29
CA CYS A 81 1.34 -10.07 -13.53
C CYS A 81 1.24 -11.56 -13.14
N SER A 82 2.26 -12.35 -13.40
CA SER A 82 2.31 -13.74 -12.93
C SER A 82 2.31 -13.82 -11.39
N VAL A 83 1.98 -14.98 -10.86
CA VAL A 83 2.02 -15.22 -9.41
C VAL A 83 3.44 -15.06 -8.89
N GLU A 84 4.42 -15.58 -9.63
CA GLU A 84 5.83 -15.56 -9.30
C GLU A 84 6.38 -14.13 -9.25
N GLU A 85 6.00 -13.28 -10.22
CA GLU A 85 6.36 -11.86 -10.22
C GLU A 85 5.78 -11.11 -9.02
N GLN A 86 4.51 -11.35 -8.67
CA GLN A 86 3.89 -10.68 -7.53
C GLN A 86 4.50 -11.14 -6.20
N VAL A 87 4.78 -12.44 -6.05
CA VAL A 87 5.49 -12.98 -4.88
C VAL A 87 6.90 -12.37 -4.75
N GLU A 88 7.61 -12.23 -5.88
CA GLU A 88 8.95 -11.62 -5.85
C GLU A 88 8.89 -10.13 -5.47
N MET A 89 7.88 -9.40 -5.93
CA MET A 89 7.63 -8.02 -5.47
C MET A 89 7.41 -7.97 -3.95
N ALA A 90 6.56 -8.84 -3.41
CA ALA A 90 6.28 -8.91 -1.96
C ALA A 90 7.55 -9.24 -1.15
N LYS A 91 8.35 -10.22 -1.60
CA LYS A 91 9.64 -10.55 -0.97
C LYS A 91 10.59 -9.36 -0.93
N LYS A 92 10.68 -8.60 -2.03
CA LYS A 92 11.54 -7.40 -2.09
C LYS A 92 11.09 -6.32 -1.11
N VAL A 93 9.77 -6.12 -0.95
CA VAL A 93 9.23 -5.18 0.05
C VAL A 93 9.62 -5.61 1.46
N LYS A 94 9.42 -6.89 1.80
CA LYS A 94 9.76 -7.44 3.12
C LYS A 94 11.26 -7.37 3.44
N ARG A 95 12.11 -7.57 2.44
CA ARG A 95 13.57 -7.50 2.60
C ARG A 95 14.12 -6.07 2.66
N ALA A 96 13.38 -5.07 2.19
CA ALA A 96 13.89 -3.71 2.01
C ALA A 96 14.41 -3.06 3.29
N GLU A 97 13.84 -3.39 4.46
CA GLU A 97 14.24 -2.87 5.77
C GLU A 97 14.06 -3.91 6.90
N SER A 98 14.29 -5.18 6.61
CA SER A 98 14.33 -6.19 7.66
C SER A 98 15.52 -5.93 8.58
N LEU A 99 15.30 -5.78 9.90
CA LEU A 99 16.40 -5.64 10.86
C LEU A 99 17.28 -6.88 10.83
N VAL A 100 16.67 -8.05 10.76
CA VAL A 100 17.36 -9.34 10.68
C VAL A 100 17.03 -9.99 9.35
N ILE A 101 18.02 -10.08 8.48
CA ILE A 101 17.92 -10.85 7.23
C ILE A 101 17.96 -12.33 7.60
N ARG A 102 16.82 -13.04 7.51
CA ARG A 102 16.76 -14.47 7.90
C ARG A 102 17.24 -15.41 6.79
N GLU A 103 16.97 -15.09 5.53
CA GLU A 103 17.48 -15.83 4.36
C GLU A 103 18.85 -15.28 3.98
N VAL A 104 19.87 -15.66 4.72
CA VAL A 104 21.23 -15.16 4.53
C VAL A 104 21.93 -15.94 3.43
N VAL A 105 22.45 -15.24 2.44
CA VAL A 105 23.36 -15.84 1.45
C VAL A 105 24.68 -16.13 2.13
N THR A 106 25.13 -17.40 2.10
CA THR A 106 26.33 -17.87 2.78
C THR A 106 27.31 -18.52 1.80
N VAL A 107 28.53 -18.71 2.22
CA VAL A 107 29.57 -19.43 1.48
C VAL A 107 30.19 -20.50 2.38
N ALA A 108 30.62 -21.62 1.80
CA ALA A 108 31.34 -22.65 2.52
C ALA A 108 32.85 -22.32 2.61
N PRO A 109 33.56 -22.75 3.69
CA PRO A 109 34.97 -22.43 3.86
C PRO A 109 35.90 -23.03 2.80
N ASP A 110 35.49 -24.13 2.19
CA ASP A 110 36.20 -24.84 1.12
C ASP A 110 35.91 -24.36 -0.30
N GLN A 111 34.96 -23.43 -0.46
CA GLN A 111 34.73 -22.75 -1.74
C GLN A 111 35.87 -21.75 -2.04
N THR A 112 35.95 -21.34 -3.33
CA THR A 112 36.97 -20.37 -3.75
C THR A 112 36.50 -18.93 -3.53
N VAL A 113 37.46 -18.01 -3.39
CA VAL A 113 37.19 -16.57 -3.34
C VAL A 113 36.45 -16.11 -4.60
N GLY A 114 36.81 -16.67 -5.78
CA GLY A 114 36.15 -16.35 -7.04
C GLY A 114 34.68 -16.75 -7.06
N GLU A 115 34.30 -17.88 -6.49
CA GLU A 115 32.89 -18.26 -6.32
C GLU A 115 32.15 -17.34 -5.35
N ALA A 116 32.79 -16.98 -4.24
CA ALA A 116 32.22 -16.03 -3.29
C ALA A 116 31.99 -14.64 -3.92
N MET A 117 32.93 -14.15 -4.74
CA MET A 117 32.78 -12.89 -5.45
C MET A 117 31.61 -12.91 -6.44
N LYS A 118 31.40 -14.02 -7.16
CA LYS A 118 30.23 -14.18 -8.04
C LYS A 118 28.91 -14.15 -7.26
N LEU A 119 28.86 -14.78 -6.08
CA LEU A 119 27.71 -14.70 -5.19
C LEU A 119 27.45 -13.27 -4.70
N MET A 120 28.51 -12.56 -4.31
CA MET A 120 28.37 -11.15 -3.89
C MET A 120 27.84 -10.27 -5.04
N GLU A 121 28.31 -10.45 -6.25
CA GLU A 121 27.85 -9.72 -7.42
C GLU A 121 26.41 -10.05 -7.80
N ALA A 122 26.08 -11.34 -7.88
CA ALA A 122 24.74 -11.83 -8.24
C ALA A 122 23.66 -11.34 -7.26
N HIS A 123 24.00 -11.22 -5.97
CA HIS A 123 23.07 -10.78 -4.92
C HIS A 123 23.24 -9.30 -4.53
N HIS A 124 24.16 -8.55 -5.17
CA HIS A 124 24.48 -7.16 -4.87
C HIS A 124 24.80 -6.92 -3.38
N ILE A 125 25.59 -7.81 -2.79
CA ILE A 125 26.01 -7.77 -1.38
C ILE A 125 27.52 -7.64 -1.23
N SER A 126 27.97 -7.01 -0.15
CA SER A 126 29.39 -6.70 0.13
C SER A 126 30.05 -7.65 1.13
N GLY A 127 29.43 -8.77 1.44
CA GLY A 127 30.00 -9.78 2.32
C GLY A 127 29.07 -10.91 2.65
N LEU A 128 29.65 -12.05 2.96
CA LEU A 128 29.00 -13.34 3.16
C LEU A 128 29.43 -13.95 4.50
N PRO A 129 28.51 -14.38 5.36
CA PRO A 129 28.85 -15.29 6.44
C PRO A 129 29.38 -16.62 5.87
N VAL A 130 30.42 -17.13 6.48
CA VAL A 130 31.02 -18.43 6.12
C VAL A 130 30.46 -19.49 7.06
N VAL A 131 29.81 -20.52 6.49
CA VAL A 131 29.06 -21.52 7.25
C VAL A 131 29.56 -22.93 6.91
N LYS A 132 29.75 -23.75 7.95
CA LYS A 132 30.07 -25.19 7.84
C LYS A 132 29.09 -26.01 8.66
N GLY A 133 28.29 -26.84 8.01
CA GLY A 133 27.29 -27.67 8.70
C GLY A 133 26.26 -26.86 9.50
N GLY A 134 25.83 -25.68 9.00
CA GLY A 134 24.91 -24.78 9.69
C GLY A 134 25.57 -23.81 10.67
N LYS A 135 26.78 -24.08 11.16
CA LYS A 135 27.51 -23.25 12.10
C LYS A 135 28.27 -22.12 11.41
N LEU A 136 28.23 -20.94 11.99
CA LEU A 136 29.05 -19.80 11.58
C LEU A 136 30.51 -20.09 11.94
N VAL A 137 31.42 -20.06 10.95
CA VAL A 137 32.87 -20.31 11.14
C VAL A 137 33.74 -19.11 10.73
N GLY A 138 33.13 -18.09 10.12
CA GLY A 138 33.82 -16.87 9.69
C GLY A 138 32.90 -15.91 8.97
N ILE A 139 33.46 -14.80 8.55
CA ILE A 139 32.82 -13.84 7.65
C ILE A 139 33.79 -13.41 6.57
N LEU A 140 33.32 -13.32 5.33
CA LEU A 140 34.07 -12.86 4.16
C LEU A 140 33.47 -11.54 3.69
N THR A 141 34.26 -10.49 3.60
CA THR A 141 33.81 -9.14 3.20
C THR A 141 34.50 -8.64 1.94
N GLY A 142 33.97 -7.58 1.34
CA GLY A 142 34.60 -6.94 0.19
C GLY A 142 36.04 -6.45 0.45
N ARG A 143 36.42 -6.22 1.71
CA ARG A 143 37.82 -5.89 2.07
C ARG A 143 38.72 -7.11 1.93
N ASP A 144 38.25 -8.28 2.35
CA ASP A 144 39.01 -9.53 2.34
C ASP A 144 39.25 -10.03 0.90
N VAL A 145 38.28 -9.85 0.01
CA VAL A 145 38.35 -10.34 -1.38
C VAL A 145 39.06 -9.38 -2.34
N ARG A 146 39.18 -8.09 -1.99
CA ARG A 146 39.66 -7.03 -2.93
C ARG A 146 41.02 -7.30 -3.53
N PHE A 147 41.91 -7.92 -2.78
CA PHE A 147 43.31 -8.20 -3.19
C PHE A 147 43.63 -9.70 -3.09
N ALA A 148 42.65 -10.56 -2.83
CA ALA A 148 42.85 -11.99 -2.71
C ALA A 148 42.89 -12.65 -4.09
N ASN A 149 43.69 -13.70 -4.22
CA ASN A 149 43.66 -14.52 -5.43
C ASN A 149 42.32 -15.29 -5.49
N PRO A 150 41.58 -15.22 -6.62
CA PRO A 150 40.30 -15.92 -6.80
C PRO A 150 40.37 -17.43 -6.57
N GLU A 151 41.51 -18.07 -6.78
CA GLU A 151 41.71 -19.51 -6.58
C GLU A 151 41.91 -19.90 -5.10
N PHE A 152 42.13 -18.93 -4.21
CA PHE A 152 42.29 -19.22 -2.78
C PHE A 152 40.97 -19.70 -2.19
N ARG A 153 41.07 -20.58 -1.15
CA ARG A 153 39.91 -21.01 -0.39
C ARG A 153 39.47 -19.90 0.54
N VAL A 154 38.15 -19.77 0.73
CA VAL A 154 37.52 -18.79 1.60
C VAL A 154 38.11 -18.85 3.01
N GLU A 155 38.35 -20.05 3.56
CA GLU A 155 38.92 -20.25 4.90
C GLU A 155 40.32 -19.64 5.14
N SER A 156 41.06 -19.39 4.05
CA SER A 156 42.41 -18.81 4.13
C SER A 156 42.39 -17.28 4.17
N VAL A 157 41.27 -16.65 3.78
CA VAL A 157 41.14 -15.18 3.68
C VAL A 157 40.05 -14.60 4.58
N MET A 158 39.10 -15.44 5.05
CA MET A 158 37.99 -15.00 5.88
C MET A 158 38.45 -14.51 7.26
N THR A 159 37.71 -13.61 7.87
CA THR A 159 37.82 -13.28 9.31
C THR A 159 37.20 -14.40 10.13
N LYS A 160 37.96 -15.05 11.00
CA LYS A 160 37.55 -16.20 11.84
C LYS A 160 36.90 -15.78 13.16
N GLU A 161 37.43 -14.72 13.80
CA GLU A 161 36.84 -14.17 15.03
C GLU A 161 35.72 -13.22 14.67
N VAL A 162 34.48 -13.73 14.62
CA VAL A 162 33.29 -12.97 14.21
C VAL A 162 32.56 -12.48 15.45
N VAL A 163 32.30 -11.18 15.51
CA VAL A 163 31.37 -10.60 16.49
C VAL A 163 29.96 -11.04 16.09
N THR A 164 29.24 -11.64 17.02
CA THR A 164 27.89 -12.18 16.80
C THR A 164 26.93 -11.67 17.87
N ALA A 165 25.62 -11.75 17.59
CA ALA A 165 24.58 -11.51 18.57
C ALA A 165 23.58 -12.68 18.61
N ARG A 166 22.69 -12.68 19.62
CA ARG A 166 21.61 -13.66 19.77
C ARG A 166 20.33 -13.18 19.13
N GLU A 167 19.43 -14.09 18.82
CA GLU A 167 18.08 -13.75 18.44
C GLU A 167 17.41 -12.91 19.54
N GLY A 168 16.60 -11.92 19.13
CA GLY A 168 15.94 -10.99 20.07
C GLY A 168 16.77 -9.77 20.47
N ILE A 169 17.99 -9.59 19.92
CA ILE A 169 18.78 -8.38 20.17
C ILE A 169 17.99 -7.12 19.77
N SER A 170 18.03 -6.10 20.61
CA SER A 170 17.41 -4.80 20.32
C SER A 170 18.17 -4.02 19.24
N LEU A 171 17.47 -3.04 18.62
CA LEU A 171 18.09 -2.14 17.64
C LEU A 171 19.28 -1.37 18.20
N GLU A 172 19.14 -0.85 19.43
CA GLU A 172 20.18 -0.06 20.08
C GLU A 172 21.40 -0.92 20.41
N GLU A 173 21.21 -2.11 20.97
CA GLU A 173 22.32 -3.04 21.24
C GLU A 173 23.03 -3.46 19.94
N ALA A 174 22.29 -3.73 18.87
CA ALA A 174 22.90 -4.07 17.58
C ALA A 174 23.71 -2.90 17.00
N LYS A 175 23.22 -1.67 17.14
CA LYS A 175 23.91 -0.44 16.74
C LYS A 175 25.20 -0.23 17.54
N ASP A 176 25.13 -0.44 18.86
CA ASP A 176 26.28 -0.30 19.74
C ASP A 176 27.38 -1.32 19.40
N LEU A 177 27.02 -2.59 19.16
CA LEU A 177 27.98 -3.62 18.75
C LEU A 177 28.63 -3.29 17.41
N LEU A 178 27.85 -2.87 16.40
CA LEU A 178 28.40 -2.47 15.10
C LEU A 178 29.36 -1.28 15.23
N HIS A 179 29.01 -0.29 16.05
CA HIS A 179 29.84 0.89 16.29
C HIS A 179 31.11 0.57 17.08
N GLN A 180 30.99 -0.14 18.22
CA GLN A 180 32.09 -0.49 19.10
C GLN A 180 33.14 -1.33 18.37
N HIS A 181 32.70 -2.31 17.57
CA HIS A 181 33.62 -3.20 16.85
C HIS A 181 33.96 -2.69 15.43
N LYS A 182 33.43 -1.53 15.00
CA LYS A 182 33.67 -0.92 13.68
C LYS A 182 33.35 -1.89 12.51
N ILE A 183 32.29 -2.69 12.67
CA ILE A 183 31.84 -3.66 11.69
C ILE A 183 30.54 -3.20 11.00
N GLU A 184 30.31 -3.67 9.77
CA GLU A 184 29.11 -3.34 8.99
C GLU A 184 28.07 -4.46 8.99
N LYS A 185 28.43 -5.63 9.51
CA LYS A 185 27.60 -6.84 9.49
C LYS A 185 27.73 -7.57 10.81
N LEU A 186 26.57 -7.88 11.41
CA LEU A 186 26.46 -8.57 12.68
C LEU A 186 25.66 -9.86 12.49
N PRO A 187 26.30 -11.02 12.35
CA PRO A 187 25.60 -12.30 12.27
C PRO A 187 24.87 -12.62 13.58
N ILE A 188 23.65 -13.13 13.43
CA ILE A 188 22.81 -13.61 14.53
C ILE A 188 22.94 -15.13 14.59
N VAL A 189 23.25 -15.64 15.76
CA VAL A 189 23.45 -17.09 15.98
C VAL A 189 22.60 -17.60 17.13
N ASP A 190 22.24 -18.89 17.07
CA ASP A 190 21.61 -19.59 18.20
C ASP A 190 22.64 -20.02 19.26
N GLU A 191 22.16 -20.72 20.30
CA GLU A 191 22.99 -21.23 21.39
C GLU A 191 24.06 -22.23 20.93
N ASN A 192 23.83 -22.90 19.82
CA ASN A 192 24.74 -23.88 19.23
C ASN A 192 25.72 -23.28 18.21
N GLY A 193 25.63 -21.94 17.97
CA GLY A 193 26.45 -21.21 17.01
C GLY A 193 25.98 -21.37 15.56
N ASN A 194 24.75 -21.85 15.32
CA ASN A 194 24.20 -21.90 13.99
C ASN A 194 23.73 -20.50 13.56
N LEU A 195 23.98 -20.16 12.30
CA LEU A 195 23.55 -18.88 11.72
C LEU A 195 22.01 -18.84 11.62
N ARG A 196 21.40 -17.81 12.21
CA ARG A 196 19.95 -17.55 12.22
C ARG A 196 19.56 -16.29 11.46
N GLY A 197 20.52 -15.39 11.23
CA GLY A 197 20.27 -14.15 10.52
C GLY A 197 21.50 -13.28 10.40
N LEU A 198 21.31 -12.11 9.81
CA LEU A 198 22.32 -11.09 9.62
C LEU A 198 21.70 -9.71 9.81
N ILE A 199 22.31 -8.87 10.64
CA ILE A 199 22.00 -7.43 10.74
C ILE A 199 23.09 -6.66 10.00
N THR A 200 22.71 -5.63 9.22
CA THR A 200 23.70 -4.76 8.59
C THR A 200 23.59 -3.31 9.10
N PHE A 201 24.70 -2.59 9.06
CA PHE A 201 24.74 -1.16 9.41
C PHE A 201 23.75 -0.35 8.53
N ARG A 202 23.58 -0.75 7.28
CA ARG A 202 22.64 -0.11 6.33
C ARG A 202 21.18 -0.20 6.83
N ASP A 203 20.78 -1.37 7.36
CA ASP A 203 19.41 -1.60 7.82
C ASP A 203 19.10 -0.75 9.05
N ILE A 204 20.07 -0.62 9.96
CA ILE A 204 19.98 0.27 11.14
C ILE A 204 19.86 1.73 10.71
N MET A 205 20.67 2.17 9.76
CA MET A 205 20.63 3.56 9.27
C MET A 205 19.30 3.87 8.57
N LEU A 206 18.76 2.93 7.80
CA LEU A 206 17.45 3.10 7.15
C LEU A 206 16.33 3.22 8.17
N ARG A 207 16.35 2.43 9.25
CA ARG A 207 15.36 2.58 10.33
C ARG A 207 15.41 3.95 11.00
N GLY A 208 16.60 4.47 11.26
CA GLY A 208 16.78 5.82 11.80
C GLY A 208 16.31 6.92 10.85
N LYS A 209 16.41 6.68 9.54
CA LYS A 209 15.96 7.62 8.50
C LYS A 209 14.43 7.67 8.35
N TYR A 210 13.74 6.54 8.58
CA TYR A 210 12.29 6.40 8.42
C TYR A 210 11.63 5.94 9.73
N PRO A 211 11.60 6.79 10.79
CA PRO A 211 11.05 6.42 12.09
C PRO A 211 9.54 6.16 12.03
N GLU A 212 8.84 6.86 11.13
CA GLU A 212 7.39 6.75 10.95
C GLU A 212 6.98 5.65 9.95
N ALA A 213 7.91 4.79 9.52
CA ALA A 213 7.58 3.73 8.57
C ALA A 213 6.55 2.75 9.16
N ALA A 214 5.57 2.36 8.33
CA ALA A 214 4.61 1.32 8.68
C ALA A 214 5.29 -0.05 8.69
N ARG A 215 5.29 -0.71 9.85
CA ARG A 215 6.00 -1.98 10.08
C ARG A 215 5.09 -2.97 10.78
N ASP A 216 5.39 -4.24 10.55
CA ASP A 216 4.80 -5.34 11.32
C ASP A 216 5.54 -5.58 12.66
N GLU A 217 5.08 -6.57 13.42
CA GLU A 217 5.65 -6.95 14.71
C GLU A 217 7.12 -7.42 14.60
N GLU A 218 7.54 -7.95 13.45
CA GLU A 218 8.92 -8.35 13.16
C GLU A 218 9.79 -7.18 12.72
N GLY A 219 9.18 -5.98 12.61
CA GLY A 219 9.83 -4.75 12.20
C GLY A 219 10.14 -4.66 10.71
N GLN A 220 9.55 -5.52 9.90
CA GLN A 220 9.60 -5.43 8.44
C GLN A 220 8.56 -4.42 7.95
N LEU A 221 8.78 -3.84 6.77
CA LEU A 221 7.79 -2.96 6.15
C LEU A 221 6.47 -3.70 5.93
N LEU A 222 5.34 -3.03 6.23
CA LEU A 222 4.03 -3.56 5.90
C LEU A 222 3.90 -3.74 4.38
N CYS A 223 3.44 -4.92 3.99
CA CYS A 223 3.22 -5.30 2.61
C CYS A 223 1.77 -5.75 2.42
N ALA A 224 1.11 -5.21 1.41
CA ALA A 224 -0.22 -5.64 1.00
C ALA A 224 -0.23 -6.04 -0.48
N ALA A 225 -1.06 -6.99 -0.85
CA ALA A 225 -1.19 -7.44 -2.24
C ALA A 225 -2.64 -7.69 -2.64
N ALA A 226 -2.95 -7.34 -3.89
CA ALA A 226 -4.25 -7.62 -4.47
C ALA A 226 -4.36 -9.08 -4.92
N VAL A 227 -5.53 -9.66 -4.67
CA VAL A 227 -5.86 -11.03 -5.10
C VAL A 227 -7.25 -11.10 -5.71
N SER A 228 -7.48 -12.08 -6.58
CA SER A 228 -8.82 -12.47 -6.96
C SER A 228 -9.39 -13.45 -5.92
N PRO A 229 -10.65 -13.31 -5.52
CA PRO A 229 -11.32 -14.34 -4.71
C PRO A 229 -11.29 -15.75 -5.35
N PHE A 230 -11.17 -15.81 -6.67
CA PHE A 230 -11.15 -17.05 -7.44
C PHE A 230 -9.74 -17.65 -7.60
N ASP A 231 -8.68 -16.93 -7.21
CA ASP A 231 -7.28 -17.38 -7.35
C ASP A 231 -6.68 -17.72 -5.97
N LEU A 232 -7.18 -18.79 -5.37
CA LEU A 232 -6.74 -19.27 -4.05
C LEU A 232 -5.25 -19.65 -4.03
N GLU A 233 -4.73 -20.21 -5.13
CA GLU A 233 -3.32 -20.59 -5.22
C GLU A 233 -2.38 -19.37 -5.13
N ARG A 234 -2.75 -18.27 -5.78
CA ARG A 234 -2.03 -16.99 -5.66
C ARG A 234 -2.09 -16.47 -4.22
N ALA A 235 -3.27 -16.49 -3.60
CA ALA A 235 -3.44 -16.04 -2.23
C ALA A 235 -2.55 -16.83 -1.27
N LYS A 236 -2.53 -18.16 -1.32
CA LYS A 236 -1.67 -19.03 -0.51
C LYS A 236 -0.16 -18.79 -0.71
N LYS A 237 0.27 -18.52 -1.95
CA LYS A 237 1.68 -18.21 -2.22
C LYS A 237 2.10 -16.85 -1.69
N LEU A 238 1.20 -15.86 -1.72
CA LEU A 238 1.43 -14.51 -1.20
C LEU A 238 1.37 -14.46 0.32
N ASP A 239 0.49 -15.23 0.93
CA ASP A 239 0.19 -15.26 2.37
C ASP A 239 1.45 -15.28 3.26
N ARG A 240 2.50 -15.97 2.79
CA ARG A 240 3.81 -16.06 3.48
C ARG A 240 4.64 -14.77 3.44
N TYR A 241 4.29 -13.82 2.57
CA TYR A 241 5.12 -12.66 2.26
C TYR A 241 4.38 -11.33 2.36
N VAL A 242 3.09 -11.35 2.72
CA VAL A 242 2.29 -10.14 2.89
C VAL A 242 1.59 -10.16 4.25
N ASN A 243 1.31 -8.98 4.77
CA ASN A 243 0.53 -8.83 5.99
C ASN A 243 -0.96 -8.77 5.68
N VAL A 244 -1.31 -8.26 4.49
CA VAL A 244 -2.69 -8.01 4.10
C VAL A 244 -2.92 -8.42 2.65
N LEU A 245 -3.96 -9.20 2.43
CA LEU A 245 -4.53 -9.47 1.12
C LEU A 245 -5.74 -8.55 0.90
N VAL A 246 -5.86 -8.00 -0.30
CA VAL A 246 -6.97 -7.12 -0.69
C VAL A 246 -7.67 -7.72 -1.88
N THR A 247 -8.96 -8.04 -1.76
CA THR A 247 -9.71 -8.55 -2.91
C THR A 247 -9.84 -7.46 -3.99
N ASP A 248 -9.64 -7.86 -5.24
CA ASP A 248 -9.62 -6.94 -6.37
C ASP A 248 -10.62 -7.38 -7.46
N VAL A 249 -11.89 -7.10 -7.20
CA VAL A 249 -13.01 -7.28 -8.12
C VAL A 249 -13.78 -5.97 -8.28
N ALA A 250 -14.37 -5.75 -9.46
CA ALA A 250 -15.08 -4.49 -9.74
C ALA A 250 -16.33 -4.30 -8.87
N HIS A 251 -16.99 -5.41 -8.49
CA HIS A 251 -18.16 -5.41 -7.63
C HIS A 251 -18.17 -6.67 -6.77
N PHE A 252 -18.04 -6.48 -5.47
CA PHE A 252 -17.90 -7.59 -4.52
C PHE A 252 -19.25 -8.27 -4.19
N HIS A 253 -20.36 -7.56 -4.24
CA HIS A 253 -21.68 -8.07 -3.92
C HIS A 253 -22.20 -9.03 -5.01
N ASN A 254 -21.64 -10.21 -5.03
CA ASN A 254 -21.90 -11.29 -5.96
C ASN A 254 -21.80 -12.63 -5.24
N SER A 255 -22.77 -13.51 -5.39
CA SER A 255 -22.82 -14.78 -4.66
C SER A 255 -21.60 -15.68 -4.89
N ALA A 256 -21.08 -15.74 -6.12
CA ALA A 256 -19.88 -16.51 -6.43
C ALA A 256 -18.63 -15.91 -5.80
N VAL A 257 -18.54 -14.57 -5.75
CA VAL A 257 -17.45 -13.84 -5.07
C VAL A 257 -17.48 -14.08 -3.56
N LEU A 258 -18.65 -14.00 -2.94
CA LEU A 258 -18.82 -14.26 -1.51
C LEU A 258 -18.40 -15.69 -1.16
N GLU A 259 -18.87 -16.68 -1.93
CA GLU A 259 -18.52 -18.09 -1.68
C GLU A 259 -17.01 -18.35 -1.89
N ALA A 260 -16.41 -17.78 -2.92
CA ALA A 260 -14.97 -17.91 -3.16
C ALA A 260 -14.15 -17.24 -2.05
N THR A 261 -14.60 -16.07 -1.58
CA THR A 261 -13.95 -15.33 -0.48
C THR A 261 -14.05 -16.11 0.84
N LYS A 262 -15.19 -16.75 1.11
CA LYS A 262 -15.35 -17.61 2.31
C LYS A 262 -14.28 -18.70 2.35
N ARG A 263 -14.06 -19.42 1.25
CA ARG A 263 -13.00 -20.43 1.14
C ARG A 263 -11.60 -19.83 1.30
N MET A 264 -11.38 -18.62 0.78
CA MET A 264 -10.08 -17.96 0.94
C MET A 264 -9.81 -17.61 2.41
N LEU A 265 -10.81 -17.11 3.15
CA LEU A 265 -10.69 -16.82 4.58
C LEU A 265 -10.36 -18.03 5.45
N GLU A 266 -10.76 -19.24 5.01
CA GLU A 266 -10.44 -20.50 5.70
C GLU A 266 -8.99 -20.98 5.45
N GLU A 267 -8.29 -20.44 4.45
CA GLU A 267 -7.03 -20.98 3.92
C GLU A 267 -5.84 -20.00 4.01
N VAL A 268 -6.07 -18.74 4.39
CA VAL A 268 -5.02 -17.72 4.51
C VAL A 268 -4.95 -17.18 5.93
N GLU A 269 -3.73 -16.83 6.37
CA GLU A 269 -3.47 -16.23 7.70
C GLU A 269 -3.40 -14.69 7.64
N ALA A 270 -3.00 -14.13 6.49
CA ALA A 270 -2.95 -12.68 6.26
C ALA A 270 -4.34 -12.05 6.39
N ASP A 271 -4.39 -10.84 6.92
CA ASP A 271 -5.64 -10.07 7.01
C ASP A 271 -6.26 -9.89 5.62
N LEU A 272 -7.54 -10.23 5.46
CA LEU A 272 -8.25 -10.07 4.20
C LEU A 272 -9.18 -8.85 4.23
N VAL A 273 -8.86 -7.84 3.42
CA VAL A 273 -9.72 -6.68 3.14
C VAL A 273 -10.58 -6.98 1.93
N VAL A 274 -11.90 -6.86 2.06
CA VAL A 274 -12.85 -7.23 1.01
C VAL A 274 -13.45 -6.02 0.30
N GLY A 275 -13.64 -6.11 -0.99
CA GLY A 275 -14.23 -5.06 -1.82
C GLY A 275 -14.05 -5.29 -3.33
N ASN A 276 -14.60 -4.40 -4.17
CA ASN A 276 -15.20 -3.11 -3.77
C ASN A 276 -16.69 -3.27 -3.42
N VAL A 277 -17.07 -2.68 -2.30
CA VAL A 277 -18.44 -2.65 -1.79
C VAL A 277 -19.02 -1.25 -2.01
N GLY A 278 -20.26 -1.16 -2.46
CA GLY A 278 -20.86 0.12 -2.86
C GLY A 278 -22.11 0.53 -2.09
N THR A 279 -22.71 -0.34 -1.31
CA THR A 279 -24.02 -0.10 -0.66
C THR A 279 -24.08 -0.69 0.75
N TYR A 280 -25.01 -0.18 1.58
CA TYR A 280 -25.29 -0.73 2.90
C TYR A 280 -25.64 -2.23 2.83
N GLN A 281 -26.57 -2.61 1.93
CA GLN A 281 -26.97 -4.00 1.72
C GLN A 281 -25.78 -4.92 1.39
N ALA A 282 -24.86 -4.45 0.56
CA ALA A 282 -23.67 -5.23 0.22
C ALA A 282 -22.75 -5.42 1.43
N ALA A 283 -22.59 -4.40 2.28
CA ALA A 283 -21.84 -4.51 3.52
C ALA A 283 -22.53 -5.46 4.51
N GLU A 284 -23.84 -5.35 4.68
CA GLU A 284 -24.66 -6.24 5.52
C GLU A 284 -24.52 -7.71 5.08
N ASP A 285 -24.59 -7.99 3.78
CA ASP A 285 -24.40 -9.34 3.26
C ASP A 285 -22.99 -9.88 3.51
N VAL A 286 -21.96 -9.05 3.46
CA VAL A 286 -20.60 -9.44 3.83
C VAL A 286 -20.51 -9.74 5.32
N ILE A 287 -21.01 -8.84 6.17
CA ILE A 287 -20.99 -8.96 7.64
C ILE A 287 -21.69 -10.26 8.10
N THR A 288 -22.83 -10.58 7.48
CA THR A 288 -23.65 -11.72 7.91
C THR A 288 -23.22 -13.06 7.32
N LYS A 289 -22.47 -13.05 6.20
CA LYS A 289 -22.11 -14.28 5.47
C LYS A 289 -20.63 -14.66 5.57
N LEU A 290 -19.76 -13.71 5.92
CA LEU A 290 -18.30 -13.94 5.95
C LEU A 290 -17.75 -13.66 7.36
N GLU A 291 -17.17 -14.68 7.97
CA GLU A 291 -16.42 -14.53 9.21
C GLU A 291 -14.93 -14.27 8.90
N GLY A 292 -14.25 -13.51 9.75
CA GLY A 292 -12.79 -13.30 9.64
C GLY A 292 -12.36 -12.14 8.75
N VAL A 293 -13.28 -11.43 8.11
CA VAL A 293 -12.98 -10.20 7.33
C VAL A 293 -12.21 -9.20 8.21
N ALA A 294 -11.15 -8.62 7.66
CA ALA A 294 -10.27 -7.71 8.40
C ALA A 294 -10.50 -6.22 8.09
N GLY A 295 -11.29 -5.92 7.06
CA GLY A 295 -11.63 -4.55 6.65
C GLY A 295 -12.41 -4.54 5.34
N PHE A 296 -12.93 -3.37 4.99
CA PHE A 296 -13.76 -3.15 3.80
C PHE A 296 -13.09 -2.15 2.85
N ARG A 297 -13.21 -2.38 1.54
CA ARG A 297 -12.84 -1.43 0.49
C ARG A 297 -14.11 -0.92 -0.17
N ALA A 298 -14.39 0.39 -0.03
CA ALA A 298 -15.63 1.04 -0.42
C ALA A 298 -15.46 1.93 -1.64
N GLY A 299 -16.43 1.88 -2.56
CA GLY A 299 -16.46 2.68 -3.80
C GLY A 299 -16.56 1.81 -5.05
N VAL A 300 -17.46 2.13 -5.98
CA VAL A 300 -17.65 1.37 -7.23
C VAL A 300 -17.73 2.34 -8.41
N GLY A 301 -16.75 2.25 -9.32
CA GLY A 301 -16.75 3.01 -10.57
C GLY A 301 -16.35 4.49 -10.47
N SER A 302 -15.81 4.96 -9.32
CA SER A 302 -15.46 6.37 -9.04
C SER A 302 -14.02 6.75 -9.33
N GLY A 303 -13.15 5.82 -9.74
CA GLY A 303 -11.77 6.10 -10.10
C GLY A 303 -11.64 7.04 -11.31
N SER A 304 -10.65 7.94 -11.30
CA SER A 304 -10.45 8.96 -12.34
C SER A 304 -10.20 8.41 -13.75
N ILE A 305 -9.91 7.12 -13.87
CA ILE A 305 -9.61 6.41 -15.11
C ILE A 305 -10.58 5.23 -15.31
N CYS A 306 -11.58 5.12 -14.43
CA CYS A 306 -12.64 4.13 -14.52
C CYS A 306 -13.82 4.71 -15.32
N VAL A 307 -14.33 3.96 -16.29
CA VAL A 307 -15.51 4.33 -17.06
C VAL A 307 -16.69 3.37 -16.84
N THR A 308 -16.59 2.51 -15.84
CA THR A 308 -17.68 1.55 -15.51
C THR A 308 -19.00 2.27 -15.35
N THR A 309 -19.06 3.34 -14.55
CA THR A 309 -20.31 4.09 -14.31
C THR A 309 -20.79 4.83 -15.55
N GLU A 310 -19.88 5.32 -16.40
CA GLU A 310 -20.25 5.96 -17.66
C GLU A 310 -20.90 4.96 -18.63
N VAL A 311 -20.28 3.79 -18.77
CA VAL A 311 -20.71 2.75 -19.72
C VAL A 311 -21.95 2.01 -19.24
N THR A 312 -22.03 1.68 -17.95
CA THR A 312 -23.05 0.78 -17.40
C THR A 312 -24.17 1.50 -16.64
N LYS A 313 -23.94 2.76 -16.23
CA LYS A 313 -24.78 3.51 -15.27
C LYS A 313 -24.93 2.79 -13.91
N ALA A 314 -24.13 1.76 -13.65
CA ALA A 314 -24.05 1.08 -12.36
C ALA A 314 -22.77 1.50 -11.64
N GLY A 315 -22.89 1.94 -10.40
CA GLY A 315 -21.77 2.38 -9.60
C GLY A 315 -22.23 2.99 -8.28
N SER A 316 -21.26 3.32 -7.44
CA SER A 316 -21.49 3.99 -6.15
C SER A 316 -20.34 4.97 -5.91
N PRO A 317 -20.62 6.29 -5.86
CA PRO A 317 -19.61 7.29 -5.51
C PRO A 317 -18.90 6.94 -4.21
N THR A 318 -17.59 7.13 -4.17
CA THR A 318 -16.75 6.68 -3.04
C THR A 318 -17.24 7.22 -1.70
N LEU A 319 -17.62 8.50 -1.65
CA LEU A 319 -18.08 9.12 -0.40
C LEU A 319 -19.38 8.48 0.11
N TYR A 320 -20.36 8.29 -0.79
CA TYR A 320 -21.62 7.62 -0.49
C TYR A 320 -21.40 6.15 -0.07
N ALA A 321 -20.58 5.41 -0.81
CA ALA A 321 -20.25 4.03 -0.49
C ALA A 321 -19.56 3.90 0.87
N THR A 322 -18.61 4.81 1.18
CA THR A 322 -17.89 4.83 2.45
C THR A 322 -18.84 5.01 3.62
N ALA A 323 -19.73 6.02 3.55
CA ALA A 323 -20.71 6.27 4.60
C ALA A 323 -21.66 5.07 4.77
N SER A 324 -22.15 4.49 3.65
CA SER A 324 -23.04 3.33 3.68
C SER A 324 -22.41 2.10 4.36
N VAL A 325 -21.13 1.83 4.06
CA VAL A 325 -20.38 0.72 4.67
C VAL A 325 -20.10 0.99 6.15
N ALA A 326 -19.71 2.22 6.49
CA ALA A 326 -19.45 2.62 7.88
C ALA A 326 -20.73 2.55 8.75
N ASP A 327 -21.87 2.96 8.20
CA ASP A 327 -23.15 2.85 8.88
C ASP A 327 -23.56 1.39 9.11
N ALA A 328 -23.40 0.52 8.11
CA ALA A 328 -23.66 -0.91 8.28
C ALA A 328 -22.80 -1.51 9.41
N LEU A 329 -21.49 -1.22 9.42
CA LEU A 329 -20.59 -1.70 10.48
C LEU A 329 -21.02 -1.21 11.87
N ARG A 330 -21.37 0.07 11.98
CA ARG A 330 -21.86 0.66 13.24
C ARG A 330 -23.14 0.00 13.71
N ASP A 331 -24.10 -0.21 12.82
CA ASP A 331 -25.42 -0.79 13.17
C ASP A 331 -25.30 -2.26 13.61
N TYR A 332 -24.27 -2.97 13.12
CA TYR A 332 -23.90 -4.32 13.58
C TYR A 332 -22.92 -4.33 14.77
N GLY A 333 -22.53 -3.18 15.30
CA GLY A 333 -21.60 -3.06 16.43
C GLY A 333 -20.16 -3.52 16.12
N LEU A 334 -19.74 -3.43 14.87
CA LEU A 334 -18.42 -3.87 14.40
C LEU A 334 -17.47 -2.68 14.20
N GLU A 335 -16.25 -2.81 14.70
CA GLU A 335 -15.19 -1.82 14.55
C GLU A 335 -14.17 -2.24 13.47
N LEU A 336 -14.62 -2.59 12.27
CA LEU A 336 -13.73 -2.92 11.15
C LEU A 336 -13.38 -1.65 10.34
N PRO A 337 -12.11 -1.51 9.90
CA PRO A 337 -11.69 -0.37 9.08
C PRO A 337 -12.35 -0.34 7.71
N VAL A 338 -12.69 0.87 7.25
CA VAL A 338 -13.19 1.14 5.90
C VAL A 338 -12.12 1.88 5.11
N MET A 339 -11.77 1.37 3.95
CA MET A 339 -10.86 1.98 2.98
C MET A 339 -11.67 2.62 1.87
N ALA A 340 -11.69 3.96 1.82
CA ALA A 340 -12.32 4.70 0.73
C ALA A 340 -11.46 4.63 -0.53
N ASP A 341 -11.99 4.09 -1.63
CA ASP A 341 -11.23 3.86 -2.87
C ASP A 341 -11.79 4.59 -4.08
N GLY A 342 -10.93 5.42 -4.68
CA GLY A 342 -11.18 6.11 -5.94
C GLY A 342 -11.74 7.52 -5.80
N GLY A 343 -11.59 8.32 -6.86
CA GLY A 343 -12.14 9.67 -6.96
C GLY A 343 -11.42 10.78 -6.18
N VAL A 344 -10.43 10.43 -5.36
CA VAL A 344 -9.68 11.35 -4.50
C VAL A 344 -8.64 12.14 -5.31
N ARG A 345 -8.62 13.47 -5.16
CA ARG A 345 -7.77 14.39 -5.95
C ARG A 345 -6.82 15.24 -5.10
N GLY A 346 -7.04 15.28 -3.79
CA GLY A 346 -6.23 16.08 -2.89
C GLY A 346 -6.59 15.89 -1.42
N PRO A 347 -5.95 16.66 -0.52
CA PRO A 347 -6.10 16.48 0.92
C PRO A 347 -7.50 16.75 1.44
N GLY A 348 -8.25 17.66 0.82
CA GLY A 348 -9.65 17.94 1.17
C GLY A 348 -10.56 16.73 0.93
N ASP A 349 -10.38 16.02 -0.21
CA ASP A 349 -11.14 14.81 -0.50
C ASP A 349 -10.79 13.69 0.49
N ILE A 350 -9.51 13.60 0.92
CA ILE A 350 -9.07 12.67 1.97
C ILE A 350 -9.80 12.97 3.29
N ALA A 351 -9.85 14.25 3.68
CA ALA A 351 -10.54 14.66 4.90
C ALA A 351 -12.05 14.36 4.84
N LEU A 352 -12.70 14.59 3.69
CA LEU A 352 -14.12 14.24 3.48
C LEU A 352 -14.36 12.72 3.58
N ALA A 353 -13.49 11.90 2.97
CA ALA A 353 -13.60 10.45 3.05
C ALA A 353 -13.45 9.94 4.49
N LEU A 354 -12.46 10.45 5.22
CA LEU A 354 -12.26 10.11 6.63
C LEU A 354 -13.46 10.56 7.48
N ALA A 355 -13.95 11.80 7.28
CA ALA A 355 -15.12 12.32 7.99
C ALA A 355 -16.41 11.50 7.71
N ALA A 356 -16.49 10.85 6.55
CA ALA A 356 -17.59 9.97 6.18
C ALA A 356 -17.45 8.53 6.72
N GLY A 357 -16.50 8.27 7.62
CA GLY A 357 -16.33 6.98 8.28
C GLY A 357 -15.19 6.11 7.72
N ALA A 358 -14.40 6.59 6.75
CA ALA A 358 -13.20 5.87 6.35
C ALA A 358 -12.13 5.89 7.45
N SER A 359 -11.37 4.81 7.53
CA SER A 359 -10.14 4.73 8.33
C SER A 359 -8.92 5.08 7.48
N VAL A 360 -8.90 4.67 6.22
CA VAL A 360 -7.83 4.92 5.26
C VAL A 360 -8.41 5.28 3.88
N VAL A 361 -7.56 5.90 3.06
CA VAL A 361 -7.94 6.35 1.71
C VAL A 361 -6.98 5.74 0.69
N MET A 362 -7.53 5.01 -0.28
CA MET A 362 -6.79 4.46 -1.40
C MET A 362 -6.85 5.40 -2.60
N ALA A 363 -5.68 5.72 -3.15
CA ALA A 363 -5.57 6.61 -4.30
C ALA A 363 -4.71 6.01 -5.41
N GLY A 364 -5.18 6.12 -6.66
CA GLY A 364 -4.42 5.75 -7.86
C GLY A 364 -3.75 6.96 -8.50
N ASN A 365 -4.53 7.94 -8.95
CA ASN A 365 -4.06 9.11 -9.69
C ASN A 365 -2.98 9.92 -8.95
N LEU A 366 -3.15 10.14 -7.65
CA LEU A 366 -2.20 10.93 -6.84
C LEU A 366 -0.80 10.28 -6.84
N PHE A 367 -0.74 8.96 -6.73
CA PHE A 367 0.52 8.22 -6.67
C PHE A 367 1.04 7.79 -8.05
N ALA A 368 0.17 7.65 -9.07
CA ALA A 368 0.60 7.44 -10.45
C ALA A 368 1.56 8.54 -10.97
N ARG A 369 1.45 9.76 -10.42
CA ARG A 369 2.27 10.93 -10.76
C ARG A 369 3.69 10.86 -10.20
N CYS A 370 3.96 9.93 -9.28
CA CYS A 370 5.22 9.87 -8.55
C CYS A 370 6.31 9.09 -9.31
N LYS A 371 7.56 9.36 -8.95
CA LYS A 371 8.75 8.72 -9.52
C LYS A 371 8.71 7.19 -9.38
N GLU A 372 8.27 6.72 -8.23
CA GLU A 372 8.26 5.31 -7.82
C GLU A 372 7.15 4.50 -8.48
N ALA A 373 6.17 5.17 -9.10
CA ALA A 373 5.14 4.47 -9.89
C ALA A 373 5.76 3.83 -11.14
N PRO A 374 5.36 2.59 -11.50
CA PRO A 374 5.96 1.86 -12.62
C PRO A 374 5.60 2.40 -14.00
N GLY A 375 4.57 3.26 -14.11
CA GLY A 375 4.17 3.88 -15.38
C GLY A 375 5.32 4.61 -16.06
N THR A 376 5.42 4.50 -17.39
CA THR A 376 6.48 5.11 -18.18
C THR A 376 6.49 6.62 -18.05
N LEU A 377 7.67 7.21 -17.84
CA LEU A 377 7.89 8.65 -17.87
C LEU A 377 8.12 9.12 -19.30
N VAL A 378 7.39 10.13 -19.74
CA VAL A 378 7.50 10.74 -21.07
C VAL A 378 7.58 12.26 -20.97
N SER A 379 8.18 12.89 -22.00
CA SER A 379 8.19 14.34 -22.17
C SER A 379 7.24 14.72 -23.31
N ILE A 380 6.26 15.58 -23.01
CA ILE A 380 5.30 16.10 -23.98
C ILE A 380 5.30 17.63 -23.89
N GLY A 381 5.68 18.31 -24.96
CA GLY A 381 5.75 19.77 -24.98
C GLY A 381 6.67 20.36 -23.91
N GLY A 382 7.80 19.69 -23.61
CA GLY A 382 8.77 20.13 -22.60
C GLY A 382 8.37 19.86 -21.15
N ARG A 383 7.25 19.19 -20.91
CA ARG A 383 6.78 18.79 -19.57
C ARG A 383 6.84 17.29 -19.42
N TYR A 384 7.07 16.82 -18.17
CA TYR A 384 7.12 15.39 -17.85
C TYR A 384 5.76 14.86 -17.40
N TYR A 385 5.43 13.67 -17.88
CA TYR A 385 4.19 12.95 -17.58
C TYR A 385 4.49 11.48 -17.30
N LYS A 386 3.66 10.86 -16.47
CA LYS A 386 3.68 9.42 -16.20
C LYS A 386 2.49 8.76 -16.88
N GLN A 387 2.71 7.56 -17.43
CA GLN A 387 1.62 6.73 -17.94
C GLN A 387 0.72 6.30 -16.78
N TYR A 388 -0.58 6.40 -17.01
CA TYR A 388 -1.60 5.97 -16.06
C TYR A 388 -2.73 5.28 -16.80
N ARG A 389 -3.09 4.04 -16.39
CA ARG A 389 -4.15 3.28 -17.03
C ARG A 389 -5.02 2.55 -16.04
N GLY A 390 -6.32 2.48 -16.34
CA GLY A 390 -7.29 1.68 -15.61
C GLY A 390 -7.07 0.19 -15.85
N MET A 391 -7.34 -0.64 -14.86
CA MET A 391 -7.22 -2.10 -14.98
C MET A 391 -8.22 -2.71 -15.98
N GLY A 392 -9.30 -1.99 -16.31
CA GLY A 392 -10.26 -2.33 -17.37
C GLY A 392 -9.94 -1.72 -18.74
N SER A 393 -8.74 -1.11 -18.93
CA SER A 393 -8.33 -0.61 -20.24
C SER A 393 -7.90 -1.75 -21.17
N PRO A 394 -7.98 -1.58 -22.50
CA PRO A 394 -7.62 -2.62 -23.46
C PRO A 394 -6.18 -3.14 -23.26
N SER A 395 -5.22 -2.25 -23.01
CA SER A 395 -3.82 -2.63 -22.82
C SER A 395 -3.56 -3.37 -21.50
N ALA A 396 -4.28 -3.03 -20.42
CA ALA A 396 -4.21 -3.76 -19.17
C ALA A 396 -4.83 -5.15 -19.29
N MET A 397 -5.98 -5.26 -19.93
CA MET A 397 -6.67 -6.54 -20.17
C MET A 397 -5.91 -7.46 -21.12
N ALA A 398 -5.10 -6.92 -22.04
CA ALA A 398 -4.27 -7.72 -22.95
C ALA A 398 -3.27 -8.62 -22.24
N LYS A 399 -2.83 -8.28 -21.02
CA LYS A 399 -1.98 -9.13 -20.17
C LYS A 399 -2.67 -10.38 -19.62
N ARG A 400 -4.00 -10.42 -19.60
CA ARG A 400 -4.88 -11.54 -19.19
C ARG A 400 -4.82 -11.99 -17.72
N TYR A 401 -4.01 -11.40 -16.86
CA TYR A 401 -3.88 -11.82 -15.46
C TYR A 401 -5.02 -11.36 -14.55
N SER A 402 -5.84 -10.41 -14.98
CA SER A 402 -6.93 -9.84 -14.18
C SER A 402 -8.29 -9.82 -14.90
N LEU A 403 -8.52 -10.73 -15.86
CA LEU A 403 -9.75 -10.82 -16.62
C LEU A 403 -10.98 -11.11 -15.76
N ASP A 404 -10.82 -11.87 -14.69
CA ASP A 404 -11.86 -12.24 -13.73
C ASP A 404 -12.31 -11.07 -12.83
N ARG A 405 -11.61 -9.92 -12.86
CA ARG A 405 -11.98 -8.72 -12.10
C ARG A 405 -13.42 -8.28 -12.36
N TYR A 406 -13.89 -8.48 -13.55
CA TYR A 406 -15.24 -8.08 -14.01
C TYR A 406 -16.25 -9.24 -14.02
N SER A 407 -15.97 -10.33 -13.33
CA SER A 407 -16.82 -11.50 -13.13
C SER A 407 -17.21 -12.27 -14.42
N VAL A 408 -16.71 -11.87 -15.60
CA VAL A 408 -16.98 -12.58 -16.87
C VAL A 408 -15.72 -12.54 -17.74
N PRO A 409 -15.20 -13.71 -18.17
CA PRO A 409 -14.02 -13.79 -19.04
C PRO A 409 -14.21 -13.12 -20.43
N SER A 410 -15.41 -12.66 -20.74
CA SER A 410 -15.79 -12.17 -22.07
C SER A 410 -16.56 -10.85 -22.08
N LYS A 411 -16.35 -9.94 -21.13
CA LYS A 411 -16.85 -8.57 -21.31
C LYS A 411 -16.11 -7.92 -22.48
N GLY A 412 -16.74 -7.88 -23.63
CA GLY A 412 -16.26 -7.22 -24.84
C GLY A 412 -16.26 -5.69 -24.78
N ILE A 413 -16.41 -5.10 -23.57
CA ILE A 413 -16.50 -3.65 -23.34
C ILE A 413 -15.40 -3.25 -22.39
N ALA A 414 -14.57 -2.27 -22.78
CA ALA A 414 -13.58 -1.66 -21.92
C ALA A 414 -14.28 -0.83 -20.82
N GLU A 415 -13.89 -1.04 -19.57
CA GLU A 415 -14.36 -0.29 -18.40
C GLU A 415 -13.27 0.61 -17.80
N GLY A 416 -12.23 0.91 -18.55
CA GLY A 416 -11.14 1.80 -18.16
C GLY A 416 -10.49 2.42 -19.39
N VAL A 417 -9.91 3.59 -19.18
CA VAL A 417 -9.12 4.30 -20.19
C VAL A 417 -7.66 4.35 -19.76
N GLU A 418 -6.80 4.77 -20.67
CA GLU A 418 -5.39 5.04 -20.44
C GLU A 418 -5.02 6.44 -20.90
N GLY A 419 -4.04 7.04 -20.25
CA GLY A 419 -3.60 8.39 -20.55
C GLY A 419 -2.34 8.77 -19.77
N TRP A 420 -2.11 10.05 -19.66
CA TRP A 420 -0.93 10.64 -19.04
C TRP A 420 -1.33 11.55 -17.89
N VAL A 421 -0.60 11.46 -16.78
CA VAL A 421 -0.76 12.35 -15.63
C VAL A 421 0.53 13.16 -15.43
N PRO A 422 0.44 14.44 -15.03
CA PRO A 422 1.61 15.26 -14.77
C PRO A 422 2.54 14.62 -13.74
N TYR A 423 3.83 14.57 -14.02
CA TYR A 423 4.84 14.09 -13.09
C TYR A 423 5.01 15.07 -11.92
N LYS A 424 5.10 14.54 -10.69
CA LYS A 424 5.16 15.33 -9.45
C LYS A 424 6.38 15.03 -8.55
N GLY A 425 7.36 14.28 -9.06
CA GLY A 425 8.57 13.94 -8.29
C GLY A 425 8.38 12.74 -7.37
N GLU A 426 9.08 12.73 -6.24
CA GLU A 426 9.09 11.60 -5.31
C GLU A 426 7.81 11.49 -4.49
N VAL A 427 7.41 10.27 -4.15
CA VAL A 427 6.20 10.00 -3.35
C VAL A 427 6.28 10.63 -1.97
N SER A 428 7.46 10.74 -1.38
CA SER A 428 7.68 11.39 -0.08
C SER A 428 7.23 12.85 -0.07
N THR A 429 7.45 13.59 -1.16
CA THR A 429 6.99 14.97 -1.31
C THR A 429 5.46 15.03 -1.42
N ALA A 430 4.87 14.16 -2.25
CA ALA A 430 3.42 14.09 -2.42
C ALA A 430 2.72 13.71 -1.10
N VAL A 431 3.25 12.74 -0.36
CA VAL A 431 2.71 12.32 0.94
C VAL A 431 2.76 13.47 1.95
N LYS A 432 3.89 14.19 2.05
CA LYS A 432 4.01 15.35 2.95
C LYS A 432 2.96 16.41 2.65
N GLU A 433 2.76 16.76 1.39
CA GLU A 433 1.74 17.75 0.98
C GLU A 433 0.33 17.27 1.36
N LEU A 434 0.00 15.99 1.10
CA LEU A 434 -1.30 15.41 1.43
C LEU A 434 -1.56 15.38 2.93
N VAL A 435 -0.56 15.00 3.73
CA VAL A 435 -0.69 14.93 5.20
C VAL A 435 -0.79 16.31 5.82
N LEU A 436 -0.01 17.30 5.35
CA LEU A 436 -0.11 18.67 5.82
C LEU A 436 -1.49 19.27 5.51
N GLY A 437 -2.00 19.07 4.29
CA GLY A 437 -3.34 19.53 3.92
C GLY A 437 -4.45 18.80 4.70
N LEU A 438 -4.30 17.52 4.97
CA LEU A 438 -5.22 16.74 5.82
C LEU A 438 -5.25 17.31 7.25
N ARG A 439 -4.08 17.54 7.85
CA ARG A 439 -4.00 18.16 9.20
C ARG A 439 -4.65 19.54 9.23
N ALA A 440 -4.44 20.35 8.19
CA ALA A 440 -5.13 21.64 8.09
C ALA A 440 -6.66 21.48 8.05
N SER A 441 -7.18 20.55 7.23
CA SER A 441 -8.62 20.26 7.15
C SER A 441 -9.20 19.78 8.48
N MET A 442 -8.50 18.85 9.16
CA MET A 442 -8.89 18.34 10.47
C MET A 442 -8.83 19.46 11.53
N GLY A 443 -7.81 20.32 11.46
CA GLY A 443 -7.67 21.47 12.33
C GLY A 443 -8.85 22.45 12.23
N TYR A 444 -9.27 22.79 11.03
CA TYR A 444 -10.47 23.61 10.82
C TYR A 444 -11.75 22.93 11.32
N ALA A 445 -11.86 21.60 11.17
CA ALA A 445 -13.00 20.84 11.67
C ALA A 445 -12.99 20.67 13.21
N GLY A 446 -11.90 21.00 13.89
CA GLY A 446 -11.73 20.86 15.34
C GLY A 446 -11.42 19.45 15.80
N ALA A 447 -10.87 18.60 14.92
CA ALA A 447 -10.59 17.19 15.20
C ALA A 447 -9.09 16.96 15.45
N ARG A 448 -8.74 16.37 16.61
CA ARG A 448 -7.37 15.99 16.97
C ARG A 448 -6.95 14.59 16.48
N SER A 449 -7.94 13.76 16.09
CA SER A 449 -7.72 12.41 15.58
C SER A 449 -8.77 12.07 14.53
N ILE A 450 -8.56 10.98 13.78
CA ILE A 450 -9.56 10.49 12.82
C ILE A 450 -10.86 10.11 13.54
N ARG A 451 -10.79 9.54 14.74
CA ARG A 451 -11.98 9.24 15.55
C ARG A 451 -12.72 10.52 15.93
N ASP A 452 -12.00 11.57 16.36
CA ASP A 452 -12.58 12.88 16.60
C ASP A 452 -13.28 13.44 15.35
N LEU A 453 -12.71 13.22 14.18
CA LEU A 453 -13.28 13.66 12.91
C LEU A 453 -14.61 12.95 12.63
N TRP A 454 -14.72 11.65 12.90
CA TRP A 454 -15.99 10.91 12.78
C TRP A 454 -17.09 11.49 13.67
N GLU A 455 -16.73 11.91 14.87
CA GLU A 455 -17.69 12.41 15.87
C GLU A 455 -18.06 13.89 15.66
N LYS A 456 -17.11 14.72 15.24
CA LYS A 456 -17.23 16.19 15.23
C LYS A 456 -17.51 16.79 13.84
N ALA A 457 -17.14 16.08 12.76
CA ALA A 457 -17.29 16.61 11.41
C ALA A 457 -18.75 16.90 11.07
N ARG A 458 -18.96 18.03 10.44
CA ARG A 458 -20.26 18.41 9.89
C ARG A 458 -20.07 18.78 8.43
N PHE A 459 -20.97 18.31 7.60
CA PHE A 459 -20.98 18.60 6.18
C PHE A 459 -21.98 19.67 5.80
N ALA A 460 -21.66 20.43 4.76
CA ALA A 460 -22.65 21.23 4.02
C ALA A 460 -22.65 20.81 2.54
N VAL A 461 -23.83 20.78 1.95
CA VAL A 461 -23.98 20.59 0.52
C VAL A 461 -23.75 21.91 -0.20
N LEU A 462 -22.87 21.92 -1.18
CA LEU A 462 -22.57 23.09 -2.00
C LEU A 462 -23.63 23.27 -3.08
N SER A 463 -24.15 24.48 -3.22
CA SER A 463 -24.86 24.86 -4.44
C SER A 463 -23.88 24.97 -5.61
N PRO A 464 -24.36 24.91 -6.88
CA PRO A 464 -23.47 25.11 -8.02
C PRO A 464 -22.68 26.43 -8.00
N LEU A 465 -23.26 27.50 -7.48
CA LEU A 465 -22.58 28.79 -7.29
C LEU A 465 -21.60 28.73 -6.11
N GLY A 466 -22.00 28.13 -4.99
CA GLY A 466 -21.11 27.93 -3.85
C GLY A 466 -19.87 27.11 -4.23
N ALA A 467 -20.00 26.12 -5.09
CA ALA A 467 -18.87 25.35 -5.60
C ALA A 467 -17.88 26.20 -6.44
N GLN A 468 -18.33 27.29 -7.06
CA GLN A 468 -17.44 28.24 -7.73
C GLN A 468 -16.68 29.11 -6.74
N GLU A 469 -17.34 29.57 -5.67
CA GLU A 469 -16.71 30.40 -4.62
C GLU A 469 -15.62 29.64 -3.84
N THR A 470 -15.67 28.30 -3.80
CA THR A 470 -14.61 27.48 -3.17
C THR A 470 -13.31 27.41 -3.99
N ARG A 471 -13.28 28.02 -5.18
CA ARG A 471 -12.10 28.06 -6.06
C ARG A 471 -11.58 29.49 -6.17
N PRO A 472 -10.28 29.68 -6.47
CA PRO A 472 -9.79 31.01 -6.81
C PRO A 472 -10.61 31.61 -7.95
N HIS A 473 -11.14 32.79 -7.75
CA HIS A 473 -11.92 33.55 -8.73
C HIS A 473 -11.46 35.03 -8.77
N ASP A 474 -11.78 35.74 -9.82
CA ASP A 474 -11.42 37.13 -10.05
C ASP A 474 -9.91 37.43 -9.99
N VAL A 475 -9.07 36.42 -10.29
CA VAL A 475 -7.62 36.55 -10.36
C VAL A 475 -7.07 35.80 -11.59
N LEU A 476 -6.02 36.36 -12.19
CA LEU A 476 -5.22 35.66 -13.18
C LEU A 476 -4.22 34.78 -12.44
N LEU A 477 -4.42 33.46 -12.53
CA LEU A 477 -3.46 32.50 -12.00
C LEU A 477 -2.29 32.35 -12.99
N PRO A 478 -1.01 32.36 -12.52
CA PRO A 478 0.11 32.03 -13.37
C PRO A 478 -0.17 30.66 -14.02
N SER A 479 0.11 30.54 -15.33
CA SER A 479 0.03 29.23 -15.98
C SER A 479 0.94 28.24 -15.26
N GLU A 480 0.66 26.93 -15.31
CA GLU A 480 1.55 25.95 -14.68
C GLU A 480 2.99 25.98 -15.23
N SER A 481 3.20 26.61 -16.41
CA SER A 481 4.51 26.91 -16.97
C SER A 481 5.25 28.06 -16.28
N GLU A 482 4.52 28.95 -15.60
CA GLU A 482 5.06 30.15 -14.93
C GLU A 482 5.18 29.96 -13.41
N ARG A 483 4.55 28.91 -12.86
CA ARG A 483 4.79 28.48 -11.48
C ARG A 483 6.13 27.75 -11.50
N GLY A 484 7.18 28.55 -11.44
CA GLY A 484 8.54 28.08 -11.54
C GLY A 484 8.85 26.91 -10.63
N THR A 485 9.53 25.99 -11.24
CA THR A 485 10.62 25.15 -10.71
C THR A 485 10.67 24.94 -9.20
#